data_2436ccaa9c549606048e7f48fd1e5d8d
#
_entry.id   2436ccaa9c549606048e7f48fd1e5d8d
#
_cell.length_a   1.000
_cell.length_b   1.000
_cell.length_c   1.000
_cell.angle_alpha   90.00
_cell.angle_beta   90.00
_cell.angle_gamma   90.00
#
_symmetry.space_group_name_H-M   'P 1'
#
loop_
_entity.id
_entity.type
_entity.pdbx_description
1 polymer ?
#
loop_
_entity_poly.entity_id
_entity_poly.type
_entity_poly.pdbx_seq_one_letter_code
_entity_poly.pdbx_strand_id
1 'polypeptide(L)'
;MLTAATLPNFGLNLDTDFHSKVILSVIVLVGVWLARVFILRMVWRSTTNHKVRYRWKRALSYAAPACLFLFVALVWINAFRHVSTYLGLLSAGIAIALKDLLENMAGWLFIVIRKPFAVGDRVQIGDDRGDIIDIRLFQFTILEIGNRIDAEQSTGRIIHIPNSRVFTTPQANYDQGFRYIWNEVSLRLTFDSNWQRAREILLEVLNRYGFDVVPDAEQGLNEASKMYYVHYQHLTPIVYIALMEDGITLTGRYLCEPRRIRSTESAIWEDLLTAYATHNDIRWAYPTRRLVGYGD
;
A
#
# COMPACT_ATOMS: atom_id res chain seq x y z
N MET A 1 -30.28 -43.64 -18.11
CA MET A 1 -31.02 -42.46 -18.57
C MET A 1 -30.31 -41.23 -18.08
N LEU A 2 -29.42 -40.68 -18.89
CA LEU A 2 -28.68 -39.43 -18.63
C LEU A 2 -29.42 -38.32 -19.38
N THR A 3 -30.09 -37.44 -18.67
CA THR A 3 -30.70 -36.24 -19.22
C THR A 3 -29.62 -35.26 -19.67
N ALA A 4 -29.54 -35.06 -20.97
CA ALA A 4 -28.70 -34.03 -21.58
C ALA A 4 -29.16 -32.66 -21.11
N ALA A 5 -28.31 -31.96 -20.39
CA ALA A 5 -28.48 -30.55 -20.04
C ALA A 5 -28.47 -29.75 -21.34
N THR A 6 -29.62 -29.23 -21.76
CA THR A 6 -29.71 -28.25 -22.85
C THR A 6 -29.04 -26.96 -22.40
N LEU A 7 -27.90 -26.66 -22.99
CA LEU A 7 -27.27 -25.34 -22.90
C LEU A 7 -28.25 -24.27 -23.43
N PRO A 8 -28.39 -23.11 -22.77
CA PRO A 8 -29.21 -22.04 -23.29
C PRO A 8 -28.64 -21.60 -24.63
N ASN A 9 -29.42 -21.71 -25.70
CA ASN A 9 -29.13 -21.14 -27.00
C ASN A 9 -29.08 -19.63 -26.82
N PHE A 10 -27.86 -19.10 -26.65
CA PHE A 10 -27.60 -17.70 -26.93
C PHE A 10 -27.69 -17.51 -28.44
N GLY A 11 -28.90 -17.40 -28.95
CA GLY A 11 -29.22 -17.17 -30.34
C GLY A 11 -28.78 -15.78 -30.77
N LEU A 12 -27.50 -15.61 -30.94
CA LEU A 12 -26.89 -14.54 -31.74
C LEU A 12 -27.02 -14.96 -33.20
N ASN A 13 -28.22 -14.87 -33.77
CA ASN A 13 -28.43 -14.78 -35.20
C ASN A 13 -27.96 -13.40 -35.69
N LEU A 14 -26.68 -13.11 -35.51
CA LEU A 14 -26.05 -11.86 -35.92
C LEU A 14 -26.19 -11.64 -37.43
N ASP A 15 -26.16 -12.68 -38.22
CA ASP A 15 -26.23 -12.59 -39.68
C ASP A 15 -27.60 -12.16 -40.20
N THR A 16 -28.68 -12.74 -39.72
CA THR A 16 -30.04 -12.38 -40.19
C THR A 16 -30.46 -10.98 -39.73
N ASP A 17 -30.09 -10.58 -38.51
CA ASP A 17 -30.43 -9.28 -37.96
C ASP A 17 -29.61 -8.15 -38.61
N PHE A 18 -28.32 -8.41 -38.92
CA PHE A 18 -27.46 -7.46 -39.61
C PHE A 18 -27.94 -7.25 -41.05
N HIS A 19 -28.16 -8.31 -41.81
CA HIS A 19 -28.64 -8.22 -43.20
C HIS A 19 -30.02 -7.54 -43.30
N SER A 20 -30.93 -7.83 -42.39
CA SER A 20 -32.23 -7.18 -42.34
C SER A 20 -32.14 -5.67 -42.09
N LYS A 21 -31.25 -5.24 -41.19
CA LYS A 21 -31.01 -3.82 -40.90
C LYS A 21 -30.35 -3.09 -42.08
N VAL A 22 -29.42 -3.75 -42.75
CA VAL A 22 -28.79 -3.20 -43.97
C VAL A 22 -29.84 -3.06 -45.06
N ILE A 23 -30.67 -4.08 -45.33
CA ILE A 23 -31.74 -4.01 -46.33
C ILE A 23 -32.74 -2.90 -45.96
N LEU A 24 -33.17 -2.79 -44.71
CA LEU A 24 -34.06 -1.76 -44.25
C LEU A 24 -33.44 -0.34 -44.41
N SER A 25 -32.15 -0.18 -44.15
CA SER A 25 -31.44 1.08 -44.34
C SER A 25 -31.40 1.49 -45.82
N VAL A 26 -31.21 0.52 -46.72
CA VAL A 26 -31.26 0.77 -48.19
C VAL A 26 -32.68 1.13 -48.61
N ILE A 27 -33.71 0.47 -48.09
CA ILE A 27 -35.11 0.79 -48.36
C ILE A 27 -35.44 2.21 -47.92
N VAL A 28 -35.00 2.62 -46.71
CA VAL A 28 -35.16 3.98 -46.18
C VAL A 28 -34.48 5.01 -47.07
N LEU A 29 -33.24 4.72 -47.50
CA LEU A 29 -32.49 5.60 -48.39
C LEU A 29 -33.22 5.80 -49.72
N VAL A 30 -33.67 4.72 -50.36
CA VAL A 30 -34.42 4.75 -51.60
C VAL A 30 -35.78 5.48 -51.41
N GLY A 31 -36.49 5.21 -50.31
CA GLY A 31 -37.74 5.86 -49.97
C GLY A 31 -37.61 7.38 -49.81
N VAL A 32 -36.61 7.85 -49.04
CA VAL A 32 -36.33 9.26 -48.85
C VAL A 32 -35.93 9.94 -50.17
N TRP A 33 -35.12 9.23 -50.99
CA TRP A 33 -34.76 9.75 -52.33
C TRP A 33 -35.98 9.88 -53.25
N LEU A 34 -36.84 8.84 -53.33
CA LEU A 34 -38.07 8.87 -54.11
C LEU A 34 -39.02 9.95 -53.61
N ALA A 35 -39.22 10.09 -52.32
CA ALA A 35 -40.06 11.15 -51.73
C ALA A 35 -39.53 12.54 -52.10
N ARG A 36 -38.22 12.77 -52.03
CA ARG A 36 -37.59 14.02 -52.47
C ARG A 36 -37.84 14.29 -53.94
N VAL A 37 -37.64 13.32 -54.82
CA VAL A 37 -37.87 13.45 -56.25
C VAL A 37 -39.34 13.73 -56.55
N PHE A 38 -40.26 13.01 -55.88
CA PHE A 38 -41.70 13.20 -56.05
C PHE A 38 -42.16 14.61 -55.62
N ILE A 39 -41.74 15.08 -54.44
CA ILE A 39 -42.08 16.42 -53.93
C ILE A 39 -41.54 17.49 -54.87
N LEU A 40 -40.29 17.37 -55.33
CA LEU A 40 -39.72 18.32 -56.28
C LEU A 40 -40.50 18.32 -57.60
N ARG A 41 -40.87 17.15 -58.15
CA ARG A 41 -41.68 17.08 -59.37
C ARG A 41 -43.05 17.70 -59.18
N MET A 42 -43.70 17.50 -58.06
CA MET A 42 -45.01 18.09 -57.74
C MET A 42 -44.92 19.61 -57.64
N VAL A 43 -43.90 20.15 -56.93
CA VAL A 43 -43.67 21.59 -56.83
C VAL A 43 -43.38 22.24 -58.23
N TRP A 44 -42.64 21.54 -59.09
CA TRP A 44 -42.34 22.06 -60.44
C TRP A 44 -43.51 22.02 -61.35
N ARG A 45 -44.49 21.12 -61.15
CA ARG A 45 -45.73 21.08 -61.89
C ARG A 45 -46.78 22.09 -61.40
N SER A 46 -46.78 22.39 -60.09
CA SER A 46 -47.82 23.21 -59.48
C SER A 46 -47.50 24.70 -59.47
N THR A 47 -46.19 25.12 -59.61
CA THR A 47 -45.84 26.52 -59.45
C THR A 47 -44.81 26.93 -60.47
N THR A 48 -45.08 28.06 -61.16
CA THR A 48 -44.17 28.73 -62.14
C THR A 48 -43.20 29.71 -61.46
N ASN A 49 -43.43 30.02 -60.17
CA ASN A 49 -42.64 31.01 -59.44
C ASN A 49 -41.27 30.46 -59.06
N HIS A 50 -40.19 31.05 -59.66
CA HIS A 50 -38.81 30.64 -59.45
C HIS A 50 -38.34 30.71 -57.95
N LYS A 51 -38.86 31.69 -57.17
CA LYS A 51 -38.52 31.88 -55.78
C LYS A 51 -39.04 30.70 -54.90
N VAL A 52 -40.26 30.21 -55.20
CA VAL A 52 -40.87 29.10 -54.49
C VAL A 52 -40.15 27.79 -54.82
N ARG A 53 -39.84 27.49 -56.07
CA ARG A 53 -39.08 26.32 -56.50
C ARG A 53 -37.69 26.27 -55.85
N TYR A 54 -37.01 27.43 -55.77
CA TYR A 54 -35.68 27.50 -55.06
C TYR A 54 -35.81 27.25 -53.60
N ARG A 55 -36.79 27.79 -52.88
CA ARG A 55 -36.99 27.56 -51.44
C ARG A 55 -37.26 26.08 -51.16
N TRP A 56 -38.12 25.43 -51.91
CA TRP A 56 -38.41 24.01 -51.76
C TRP A 56 -37.20 23.14 -52.06
N LYS A 57 -36.44 23.41 -53.11
CA LYS A 57 -35.20 22.70 -53.42
C LYS A 57 -34.21 22.83 -52.28
N ARG A 58 -34.05 24.01 -51.72
CA ARG A 58 -33.12 24.24 -50.58
C ARG A 58 -33.62 23.56 -49.29
N ALA A 59 -34.89 23.68 -48.96
CA ALA A 59 -35.47 23.00 -47.79
C ALA A 59 -35.30 21.48 -47.86
N LEU A 60 -35.57 20.85 -48.99
CA LEU A 60 -35.42 19.40 -49.18
C LEU A 60 -33.95 18.97 -49.25
N SER A 61 -33.03 19.85 -49.58
CA SER A 61 -31.59 19.54 -49.54
C SER A 61 -31.06 19.39 -48.11
N TYR A 62 -31.74 20.00 -47.12
CA TYR A 62 -31.41 19.82 -45.69
C TYR A 62 -32.34 18.82 -45.02
N ALA A 63 -33.60 18.81 -45.32
CA ALA A 63 -34.60 17.95 -44.72
C ALA A 63 -34.40 16.49 -45.09
N ALA A 64 -34.09 16.16 -46.34
CA ALA A 64 -33.89 14.77 -46.76
C ALA A 64 -32.72 14.07 -46.07
N PRO A 65 -31.50 14.63 -45.99
CA PRO A 65 -30.41 13.98 -45.23
C PRO A 65 -30.69 13.95 -43.73
N ALA A 66 -31.36 14.94 -43.14
CA ALA A 66 -31.76 14.92 -41.73
C ALA A 66 -32.76 13.79 -41.43
N CYS A 67 -33.79 13.62 -42.29
CA CYS A 67 -34.72 12.50 -42.18
C CYS A 67 -34.00 11.13 -42.37
N LEU A 68 -33.13 11.03 -43.37
CA LEU A 68 -32.36 9.82 -43.60
C LEU A 68 -31.53 9.44 -42.37
N PHE A 69 -30.80 10.42 -41.81
CA PHE A 69 -30.01 10.20 -40.60
C PHE A 69 -30.86 9.71 -39.43
N LEU A 70 -32.03 10.38 -39.21
CA LEU A 70 -32.94 10.01 -38.13
C LEU A 70 -33.46 8.56 -38.28
N PHE A 71 -33.95 8.20 -39.49
CA PHE A 71 -34.50 6.86 -39.74
C PHE A 71 -33.42 5.77 -39.65
N VAL A 72 -32.21 6.01 -40.19
CA VAL A 72 -31.09 5.08 -40.08
C VAL A 72 -30.67 4.91 -38.62
N ALA A 73 -30.60 6.02 -37.85
CA ALA A 73 -30.30 5.94 -36.42
C ALA A 73 -31.34 5.10 -35.65
N LEU A 74 -32.62 5.22 -35.96
CA LEU A 74 -33.68 4.42 -35.35
C LEU A 74 -33.54 2.91 -35.67
N VAL A 75 -33.15 2.57 -36.91
CA VAL A 75 -32.92 1.18 -37.34
C VAL A 75 -31.76 0.56 -36.57
N TRP A 76 -30.71 1.34 -36.29
CA TRP A 76 -29.46 0.85 -35.65
C TRP A 76 -29.45 1.02 -34.14
N ILE A 77 -30.43 1.69 -33.51
CA ILE A 77 -30.44 1.95 -32.05
C ILE A 77 -30.32 0.69 -31.21
N ASN A 78 -30.97 -0.38 -31.64
CA ASN A 78 -30.90 -1.68 -30.94
C ASN A 78 -29.54 -2.39 -31.12
N ALA A 79 -28.84 -2.16 -32.24
CA ALA A 79 -27.49 -2.68 -32.46
C ALA A 79 -26.49 -2.03 -31.51
N PHE A 80 -26.62 -0.72 -31.29
CA PHE A 80 -25.77 0.00 -30.31
C PHE A 80 -25.98 -0.48 -28.89
N ARG A 81 -27.16 -0.97 -28.53
CA ARG A 81 -27.47 -1.54 -27.22
C ARG A 81 -26.63 -2.78 -26.94
N HIS A 82 -26.46 -3.67 -27.90
CA HIS A 82 -25.62 -4.86 -27.77
C HIS A 82 -24.12 -4.49 -27.71
N VAL A 83 -23.68 -3.54 -28.54
CA VAL A 83 -22.29 -3.05 -28.53
C VAL A 83 -21.93 -2.45 -27.16
N SER A 84 -22.82 -1.67 -26.55
CA SER A 84 -22.57 -1.11 -25.22
C SER A 84 -22.41 -2.19 -24.13
N THR A 85 -23.18 -3.29 -24.21
CA THR A 85 -23.03 -4.42 -23.30
C THR A 85 -21.67 -5.11 -23.46
N TYR A 86 -21.26 -5.36 -24.72
CA TYR A 86 -19.93 -5.95 -24.98
C TYR A 86 -18.79 -5.04 -24.54
N LEU A 87 -18.90 -3.73 -24.82
CA LEU A 87 -17.90 -2.77 -24.37
C LEU A 87 -17.85 -2.66 -22.83
N GLY A 88 -19.01 -2.73 -22.18
CA GLY A 88 -19.10 -2.77 -20.73
C GLY A 88 -18.39 -4.00 -20.13
N LEU A 89 -18.65 -5.19 -20.68
CA LEU A 89 -18.01 -6.42 -20.25
C LEU A 89 -16.51 -6.42 -20.54
N LEU A 90 -16.10 -5.95 -21.71
CA LEU A 90 -14.69 -5.81 -22.08
C LEU A 90 -13.99 -4.83 -21.15
N SER A 91 -14.60 -3.66 -20.87
CA SER A 91 -14.04 -2.66 -19.96
C SER A 91 -13.89 -3.20 -18.54
N ALA A 92 -14.90 -3.97 -18.05
CA ALA A 92 -14.82 -4.62 -16.75
C ALA A 92 -13.67 -5.65 -16.72
N GLY A 93 -13.51 -6.46 -17.76
CA GLY A 93 -12.41 -7.41 -17.89
C GLY A 93 -11.03 -6.73 -17.89
N ILE A 94 -10.89 -5.63 -18.63
CA ILE A 94 -9.66 -4.84 -18.66
C ILE A 94 -9.39 -4.19 -17.29
N ALA A 95 -10.41 -3.64 -16.63
CA ALA A 95 -10.26 -3.04 -15.30
C ALA A 95 -9.78 -4.06 -14.26
N ILE A 96 -10.32 -5.29 -14.29
CA ILE A 96 -9.89 -6.38 -13.41
C ILE A 96 -8.44 -6.80 -13.75
N ALA A 97 -8.10 -6.92 -15.02
CA ALA A 97 -6.76 -7.31 -15.46
C ALA A 97 -5.68 -6.27 -15.09
N LEU A 98 -6.03 -4.99 -15.07
CA LEU A 98 -5.12 -3.89 -14.73
C LEU A 98 -5.17 -3.48 -13.25
N LYS A 99 -6.00 -4.11 -12.43
CA LYS A 99 -6.23 -3.73 -11.03
C LYS A 99 -4.91 -3.59 -10.26
N ASP A 100 -4.08 -4.63 -10.26
CA ASP A 100 -2.84 -4.65 -9.48
C ASP A 100 -1.84 -3.58 -9.96
N LEU A 101 -1.82 -3.33 -11.26
CA LEU A 101 -0.99 -2.27 -11.85
C LEU A 101 -1.42 -0.89 -11.36
N LEU A 102 -2.72 -0.62 -11.38
CA LEU A 102 -3.31 0.65 -10.93
C LEU A 102 -3.15 0.83 -9.42
N GLU A 103 -3.30 -0.22 -8.63
CA GLU A 103 -3.07 -0.18 -7.18
C GLU A 103 -1.61 0.19 -6.85
N ASN A 104 -0.64 -0.37 -7.58
CA ASN A 104 0.77 -0.01 -7.40
C ASN A 104 1.08 1.44 -7.80
N MET A 105 0.47 1.93 -8.87
CA MET A 105 0.60 3.35 -9.25
C MET A 105 -0.02 4.28 -8.20
N ALA A 106 -1.19 3.93 -7.67
CA ALA A 106 -1.84 4.67 -6.58
C ALA A 106 -0.97 4.64 -5.31
N GLY A 107 -0.36 3.49 -4.98
CA GLY A 107 0.59 3.34 -3.88
C GLY A 107 1.82 4.24 -4.05
N TRP A 108 2.40 4.28 -5.25
CA TRP A 108 3.50 5.18 -5.55
C TRP A 108 3.11 6.65 -5.34
N LEU A 109 1.96 7.06 -5.87
CA LEU A 109 1.47 8.43 -5.72
C LEU A 109 1.25 8.79 -4.25
N PHE A 110 0.71 7.87 -3.47
CA PHE A 110 0.56 8.02 -2.02
C PHE A 110 1.91 8.21 -1.34
N ILE A 111 2.92 7.37 -1.65
CA ILE A 111 4.27 7.48 -1.08
C ILE A 111 4.88 8.83 -1.39
N VAL A 112 4.79 9.30 -2.66
CA VAL A 112 5.39 10.57 -3.10
C VAL A 112 4.72 11.79 -2.46
N ILE A 113 3.38 11.78 -2.32
CA ILE A 113 2.63 12.92 -1.78
C ILE A 113 2.64 12.91 -0.25
N ARG A 114 2.32 11.79 0.37
CA ARG A 114 2.16 11.69 1.84
C ARG A 114 3.48 11.42 2.56
N LYS A 115 4.47 10.88 1.87
CA LYS A 115 5.80 10.55 2.38
C LYS A 115 5.76 9.80 3.71
N PRO A 116 5.05 8.64 3.79
CA PRO A 116 5.09 7.80 4.99
C PRO A 116 6.51 7.31 5.27
N PHE A 117 7.34 7.24 4.24
CA PHE A 117 8.78 6.99 4.29
C PHE A 117 9.46 7.60 3.06
N ALA A 118 10.77 7.76 3.13
CA ALA A 118 11.62 8.28 2.05
C ALA A 118 12.82 7.34 1.81
N VAL A 119 13.54 7.56 0.71
CA VAL A 119 14.83 6.86 0.47
C VAL A 119 15.80 7.24 1.57
N GLY A 120 16.38 6.22 2.20
CA GLY A 120 17.28 6.34 3.35
C GLY A 120 16.60 6.01 4.68
N ASP A 121 15.27 6.00 4.78
CA ASP A 121 14.58 5.64 6.01
C ASP A 121 14.68 4.14 6.29
N ARG A 122 14.78 3.78 7.58
CA ARG A 122 14.61 2.42 8.07
C ARG A 122 13.13 2.15 8.34
N VAL A 123 12.59 1.08 7.74
CA VAL A 123 11.18 0.75 7.83
C VAL A 123 10.94 -0.74 8.10
N GLN A 124 9.77 -1.02 8.64
CA GLN A 124 9.20 -2.36 8.66
C GLN A 124 7.84 -2.33 7.96
N ILE A 125 7.65 -3.17 6.95
CA ILE A 125 6.42 -3.33 6.18
C ILE A 125 5.93 -4.76 6.35
N GLY A 126 5.02 -4.97 7.30
CA GLY A 126 4.66 -6.32 7.74
C GLY A 126 5.84 -7.06 8.35
N ASP A 127 6.26 -8.17 7.75
CA ASP A 127 7.40 -8.97 8.22
C ASP A 127 8.74 -8.52 7.63
N ASP A 128 8.72 -7.72 6.56
CA ASP A 128 9.91 -7.24 5.88
C ASP A 128 10.47 -6.00 6.57
N ARG A 129 11.75 -6.04 6.95
CA ARG A 129 12.47 -4.92 7.58
C ARG A 129 13.67 -4.55 6.75
N GLY A 130 13.94 -3.25 6.62
CA GLY A 130 15.09 -2.79 5.86
C GLY A 130 15.20 -1.28 5.72
N ASP A 131 16.30 -0.86 5.11
CA ASP A 131 16.52 0.53 4.72
C ASP A 131 16.00 0.74 3.30
N ILE A 132 15.17 1.76 3.08
CA ILE A 132 14.65 2.11 1.74
C ILE A 132 15.82 2.58 0.86
N ILE A 133 16.08 1.89 -0.25
CA ILE A 133 17.15 2.24 -1.18
C ILE A 133 16.65 2.83 -2.50
N ASP A 134 15.38 2.54 -2.90
CA ASP A 134 14.81 3.05 -4.15
C ASP A 134 13.27 3.04 -4.09
N ILE A 135 12.63 3.99 -4.79
CA ILE A 135 11.16 4.08 -4.93
C ILE A 135 10.82 4.31 -6.40
N ARG A 136 10.16 3.33 -7.03
CA ARG A 136 9.74 3.35 -8.43
C ARG A 136 8.23 3.29 -8.59
N LEU A 137 7.75 3.46 -9.81
CA LEU A 137 6.33 3.57 -10.12
C LEU A 137 5.47 2.38 -9.63
N PHE A 138 6.01 1.16 -9.64
CA PHE A 138 5.26 -0.05 -9.27
C PHE A 138 5.74 -0.71 -7.98
N GLN A 139 6.96 -0.39 -7.53
CA GLN A 139 7.58 -1.00 -6.37
C GLN A 139 8.54 -0.05 -5.69
N PHE A 140 8.75 -0.24 -4.41
CA PHE A 140 9.91 0.29 -3.70
C PHE A 140 10.84 -0.86 -3.32
N THR A 141 12.07 -0.52 -2.99
CA THR A 141 13.14 -1.50 -2.75
C THR A 141 13.79 -1.22 -1.41
N ILE A 142 13.95 -2.27 -0.62
CA ILE A 142 14.65 -2.19 0.67
C ILE A 142 15.92 -3.04 0.67
N LEU A 143 16.92 -2.59 1.40
CA LEU A 143 18.05 -3.39 1.81
C LEU A 143 17.69 -4.07 3.12
N GLU A 144 17.50 -5.39 3.10
CA GLU A 144 17.01 -6.16 4.25
C GLU A 144 17.92 -6.05 5.46
N ILE A 145 17.28 -5.95 6.64
CA ILE A 145 17.94 -6.07 7.95
C ILE A 145 17.27 -7.19 8.77
N GLY A 146 18.00 -7.78 9.71
CA GLY A 146 17.50 -8.87 10.55
C GLY A 146 17.31 -10.18 9.79
N ASN A 147 16.23 -10.91 10.09
CA ASN A 147 15.75 -12.15 9.48
C ASN A 147 16.72 -13.36 9.50
N ARG A 148 17.97 -13.22 9.08
CA ARG A 148 19.02 -14.27 9.12
C ARG A 148 20.14 -14.00 10.13
N ILE A 149 20.14 -12.80 10.70
CA ILE A 149 21.18 -12.33 11.61
C ILE A 149 20.46 -11.87 12.88
N ASP A 150 20.86 -12.36 14.04
CA ASP A 150 20.27 -12.04 15.35
C ASP A 150 20.51 -10.60 15.79
N ALA A 151 20.39 -9.67 14.88
CA ALA A 151 20.44 -8.24 15.15
C ALA A 151 19.92 -7.48 13.94
N GLU A 152 19.47 -6.27 14.14
CA GLU A 152 18.96 -5.39 13.08
C GLU A 152 20.08 -4.85 12.17
N GLN A 153 20.93 -5.76 11.66
CA GLN A 153 22.00 -5.44 10.71
C GLN A 153 21.63 -5.91 9.30
N SER A 154 22.24 -5.25 8.30
CA SER A 154 22.02 -5.61 6.90
C SER A 154 22.43 -7.05 6.61
N THR A 155 21.54 -7.78 5.96
CA THR A 155 21.81 -9.14 5.45
C THR A 155 22.47 -9.13 4.08
N GLY A 156 22.52 -7.97 3.41
CA GLY A 156 22.95 -7.82 2.02
C GLY A 156 21.88 -8.22 0.99
N ARG A 157 20.71 -8.69 1.43
CA ARG A 157 19.59 -9.02 0.51
C ARG A 157 18.81 -7.77 0.12
N ILE A 158 18.40 -7.73 -1.13
CA ILE A 158 17.54 -6.68 -1.67
C ILE A 158 16.13 -7.27 -1.83
N ILE A 159 15.13 -6.58 -1.27
CA ILE A 159 13.73 -6.98 -1.37
C ILE A 159 12.97 -5.91 -2.16
N HIS A 160 12.25 -6.34 -3.20
CA HIS A 160 11.35 -5.51 -3.96
C HIS A 160 9.93 -5.69 -3.46
N ILE A 161 9.30 -4.61 -3.00
CA ILE A 161 7.97 -4.62 -2.41
C ILE A 161 7.02 -3.83 -3.31
N PRO A 162 5.89 -4.41 -3.76
CA PRO A 162 4.88 -3.67 -4.52
C PRO A 162 4.36 -2.46 -3.74
N ASN A 163 4.19 -1.32 -4.41
CA ASN A 163 3.74 -0.09 -3.75
C ASN A 163 2.34 -0.21 -3.13
N SER A 164 1.48 -1.08 -3.68
CA SER A 164 0.14 -1.37 -3.13
C SER A 164 0.16 -1.86 -1.68
N ARG A 165 1.29 -2.41 -1.22
CA ARG A 165 1.48 -2.84 0.18
C ARG A 165 1.28 -1.71 1.19
N VAL A 166 1.48 -0.45 0.81
CA VAL A 166 1.24 0.71 1.70
C VAL A 166 -0.23 0.87 2.12
N PHE A 167 -1.18 0.25 1.40
CA PHE A 167 -2.59 0.27 1.75
C PHE A 167 -3.06 -0.96 2.52
N THR A 168 -2.34 -2.07 2.39
CA THR A 168 -2.78 -3.38 2.88
C THR A 168 -1.97 -3.90 4.07
N THR A 169 -0.82 -3.28 4.36
CA THR A 169 0.10 -3.78 5.37
C THR A 169 0.48 -2.65 6.32
N PRO A 170 0.53 -2.90 7.65
CA PRO A 170 1.05 -1.94 8.62
C PRO A 170 2.48 -1.54 8.28
N GLN A 171 2.79 -0.26 8.49
CA GLN A 171 4.09 0.33 8.23
C GLN A 171 4.63 0.94 9.51
N ALA A 172 5.85 0.58 9.91
CA ALA A 172 6.59 1.25 10.97
C ALA A 172 7.78 1.97 10.33
N ASN A 173 7.95 3.24 10.61
CA ASN A 173 9.10 4.03 10.19
C ASN A 173 9.93 4.36 11.45
N TYR A 174 11.19 3.98 11.46
CA TYR A 174 12.10 4.17 12.58
C TYR A 174 12.74 5.57 12.61
N ASP A 175 12.74 6.27 11.46
CA ASP A 175 13.38 7.58 11.31
C ASP A 175 12.36 8.74 11.33
N GLN A 176 11.05 8.46 11.16
CA GLN A 176 10.02 9.49 11.05
C GLN A 176 9.52 9.95 12.41
N GLY A 177 9.61 11.25 12.66
CA GLY A 177 9.07 11.92 13.85
C GLY A 177 9.98 11.89 15.05
N PHE A 178 10.45 10.75 15.46
CA PHE A 178 11.36 10.57 16.59
C PHE A 178 12.50 9.66 16.17
N ARG A 179 13.70 10.19 16.02
CA ARG A 179 14.85 9.49 15.45
C ARG A 179 15.47 8.42 16.34
N TYR A 180 14.93 8.20 17.52
CA TYR A 180 15.43 7.27 18.51
C TYR A 180 14.38 6.22 18.81
N ILE A 181 14.85 5.03 19.13
CA ILE A 181 13.99 3.95 19.62
C ILE A 181 14.39 3.56 21.03
N TRP A 182 13.43 3.02 21.77
CA TRP A 182 13.72 2.41 23.04
C TRP A 182 14.34 1.04 22.82
N ASN A 183 15.53 0.83 23.42
CA ASN A 183 16.16 -0.48 23.51
C ASN A 183 16.28 -0.91 24.96
N GLU A 184 16.35 -2.21 25.20
CA GLU A 184 16.43 -2.79 26.54
C GLU A 184 17.56 -3.81 26.62
N VAL A 185 18.34 -3.71 27.70
CA VAL A 185 19.36 -4.70 28.10
C VAL A 185 18.89 -5.35 29.39
N SER A 186 18.67 -6.65 29.35
CA SER A 186 18.22 -7.42 30.52
C SER A 186 19.28 -8.39 31.01
N LEU A 187 19.57 -8.32 32.28
CA LEU A 187 20.47 -9.21 32.96
C LEU A 187 19.82 -9.90 34.17
N ARG A 188 20.33 -11.04 34.56
CA ARG A 188 19.78 -11.84 35.69
C ARG A 188 20.85 -12.13 36.70
N LEU A 189 20.53 -11.87 37.97
CA LEU A 189 21.40 -12.04 39.11
C LEU A 189 20.79 -13.05 40.06
N THR A 190 21.68 -13.73 40.86
CA THR A 190 21.22 -14.63 41.92
C THR A 190 20.51 -13.85 43.03
N PHE A 191 19.65 -14.50 43.83
CA PHE A 191 18.90 -13.86 44.91
C PHE A 191 19.78 -13.34 46.06
N ASP A 192 20.98 -13.89 46.23
CA ASP A 192 21.98 -13.49 47.23
C ASP A 192 22.89 -12.33 46.73
N SER A 193 22.68 -11.86 45.49
CA SER A 193 23.44 -10.74 44.95
C SER A 193 23.01 -9.42 45.54
N ASN A 194 23.96 -8.48 45.60
CA ASN A 194 23.67 -7.07 45.89
C ASN A 194 23.05 -6.38 44.63
N TRP A 195 21.77 -6.66 44.44
CA TRP A 195 21.05 -6.15 43.29
C TRP A 195 20.93 -4.61 43.28
N GLN A 196 20.97 -3.95 44.44
CA GLN A 196 20.93 -2.48 44.54
C GLN A 196 22.20 -1.91 43.89
N ARG A 197 23.38 -2.44 44.23
CA ARG A 197 24.63 -2.02 43.64
C ARG A 197 24.71 -2.36 42.16
N ALA A 198 24.23 -3.50 41.77
CA ALA A 198 24.15 -3.92 40.38
C ALA A 198 23.24 -2.98 39.56
N ARG A 199 22.11 -2.57 40.11
CA ARG A 199 21.20 -1.59 39.52
C ARG A 199 21.87 -0.23 39.31
N GLU A 200 22.61 0.27 40.29
CA GLU A 200 23.36 1.51 40.21
C GLU A 200 24.37 1.48 39.07
N ILE A 201 25.21 0.42 39.02
CA ILE A 201 26.20 0.23 37.96
C ILE A 201 25.52 0.15 36.60
N LEU A 202 24.43 -0.62 36.44
CA LEU A 202 23.69 -0.69 35.20
C LEU A 202 23.22 0.70 34.77
N LEU A 203 22.65 1.49 35.69
CA LEU A 203 22.18 2.82 35.39
C LEU A 203 23.32 3.78 35.00
N GLU A 204 24.48 3.68 35.69
CA GLU A 204 25.69 4.46 35.34
C GLU A 204 26.18 4.13 33.93
N VAL A 205 26.24 2.84 33.58
CA VAL A 205 26.63 2.40 32.23
C VAL A 205 25.65 2.89 31.20
N LEU A 206 24.35 2.72 31.41
CA LEU A 206 23.32 3.18 30.46
C LEU A 206 23.36 4.70 30.25
N ASN A 207 23.66 5.48 31.30
CA ASN A 207 23.79 6.92 31.16
C ASN A 207 24.96 7.34 30.27
N ARG A 208 26.05 6.58 30.20
CA ARG A 208 27.17 6.87 29.27
C ARG A 208 26.75 6.80 27.80
N TYR A 209 25.80 5.92 27.47
CA TYR A 209 25.38 5.67 26.09
C TYR A 209 24.04 6.33 25.72
N GLY A 210 23.18 6.57 26.72
CA GLY A 210 21.82 7.07 26.50
C GLY A 210 21.59 8.51 26.91
N PHE A 211 22.50 9.13 27.72
CA PHE A 211 22.28 10.47 28.22
C PHE A 211 22.55 11.56 27.16
N ASP A 212 23.58 11.38 26.35
CA ASP A 212 23.98 12.37 25.34
C ASP A 212 22.94 12.52 24.21
N VAL A 213 22.08 11.53 24.02
CA VAL A 213 21.03 11.57 23.00
C VAL A 213 19.73 12.25 23.49
N VAL A 214 19.59 12.49 24.81
CA VAL A 214 18.36 13.04 25.41
C VAL A 214 18.01 14.43 24.87
N PRO A 215 18.94 15.40 24.77
CA PRO A 215 18.62 16.73 24.24
C PRO A 215 18.10 16.70 22.82
N ASP A 216 18.72 15.92 21.94
CA ASP A 216 18.27 15.77 20.55
C ASP A 216 16.95 15.00 20.46
N ALA A 217 16.74 14.02 21.35
CA ALA A 217 15.48 13.28 21.47
C ALA A 217 14.33 14.17 21.94
N GLU A 218 14.56 15.10 22.89
CA GLU A 218 13.58 16.09 23.32
C GLU A 218 13.19 17.04 22.17
N GLN A 219 14.17 17.51 21.41
CA GLN A 219 13.89 18.34 20.25
C GLN A 219 13.08 17.58 19.20
N GLY A 220 13.48 16.35 18.86
CA GLY A 220 12.76 15.51 17.92
C GLY A 220 11.33 15.20 18.38
N LEU A 221 11.14 14.96 19.68
CA LEU A 221 9.82 14.75 20.27
C LEU A 221 8.94 16.01 20.17
N ASN A 222 9.50 17.18 20.40
CA ASN A 222 8.79 18.44 20.25
C ASN A 222 8.38 18.71 18.81
N GLU A 223 9.19 18.33 17.84
CA GLU A 223 8.83 18.38 16.41
C GLU A 223 7.76 17.37 16.05
N ALA A 224 7.89 16.13 16.51
CA ALA A 224 6.91 15.08 16.30
C ALA A 224 5.55 15.41 16.95
N SER A 225 5.54 16.07 18.11
CA SER A 225 4.32 16.46 18.80
C SER A 225 3.47 17.49 18.05
N LYS A 226 4.05 18.21 17.10
CA LYS A 226 3.31 19.11 16.19
C LYS A 226 2.47 18.33 15.17
N MET A 227 2.85 17.11 14.88
CA MET A 227 2.24 16.26 13.84
C MET A 227 1.45 15.10 14.44
N TYR A 228 1.91 14.56 15.57
CA TYR A 228 1.35 13.42 16.26
C TYR A 228 1.12 13.74 17.74
N TYR A 229 0.03 13.27 18.32
CA TYR A 229 -0.18 13.35 19.76
C TYR A 229 0.70 12.32 20.48
N VAL A 230 1.98 12.66 20.70
CA VAL A 230 2.97 11.82 21.38
C VAL A 230 3.45 12.53 22.62
N HIS A 231 3.44 11.85 23.75
CA HIS A 231 3.93 12.37 25.03
C HIS A 231 4.72 11.27 25.74
N TYR A 232 5.96 11.56 26.06
CA TYR A 232 6.78 10.73 26.95
C TYR A 232 7.07 11.49 28.24
N GLN A 233 6.94 10.82 29.38
CA GLN A 233 7.20 11.44 30.67
C GLN A 233 8.71 11.51 30.96
N HIS A 234 9.48 10.53 30.55
CA HIS A 234 10.90 10.42 30.80
C HIS A 234 11.61 9.89 29.56
N LEU A 235 12.69 10.56 29.15
CA LEU A 235 13.56 10.15 28.04
C LEU A 235 14.92 9.63 28.56
N THR A 236 15.21 9.82 29.86
CA THR A 236 16.44 9.34 30.49
C THR A 236 16.40 7.83 30.69
N PRO A 237 17.58 7.18 30.72
CA PRO A 237 17.69 5.76 31.04
C PRO A 237 17.02 5.42 32.39
N ILE A 238 16.39 4.26 32.45
CA ILE A 238 15.71 3.75 33.65
C ILE A 238 15.96 2.26 33.81
N VAL A 239 16.06 1.78 35.05
CA VAL A 239 16.22 0.36 35.35
C VAL A 239 14.99 -0.17 36.07
N TYR A 240 14.35 -1.16 35.48
CA TYR A 240 13.23 -1.91 36.04
C TYR A 240 13.75 -3.20 36.73
N ILE A 241 13.05 -3.66 37.75
CA ILE A 241 13.37 -4.87 38.52
C ILE A 241 12.18 -5.81 38.42
N ALA A 242 12.48 -7.07 38.15
CA ALA A 242 11.50 -8.16 38.18
C ALA A 242 12.11 -9.40 38.91
N LEU A 243 11.23 -10.13 39.59
CA LEU A 243 11.59 -11.40 40.17
C LEU A 243 11.19 -12.54 39.24
N MET A 244 12.13 -13.42 38.94
CA MET A 244 11.90 -14.61 38.17
C MET A 244 12.21 -15.86 39.02
N GLU A 245 11.86 -17.05 38.55
CA GLU A 245 12.08 -18.33 39.29
C GLU A 245 13.52 -18.56 39.66
N ASP A 246 14.45 -18.10 38.87
CA ASP A 246 15.89 -18.37 38.96
C ASP A 246 16.73 -17.15 39.39
N GLY A 247 16.11 -16.03 39.72
CA GLY A 247 16.84 -14.85 40.17
C GLY A 247 16.11 -13.52 40.03
N ILE A 248 16.87 -12.44 40.23
CA ILE A 248 16.44 -11.06 40.10
C ILE A 248 16.83 -10.58 38.70
N THR A 249 15.84 -10.15 37.90
CA THR A 249 16.09 -9.58 36.60
C THR A 249 16.12 -8.05 36.71
N LEU A 250 17.20 -7.46 36.20
CA LEU A 250 17.32 -6.02 36.00
C LEU A 250 17.21 -5.75 34.51
N THR A 251 16.26 -4.91 34.12
CA THR A 251 16.07 -4.48 32.73
C THR A 251 16.36 -3.00 32.64
N GLY A 252 17.44 -2.68 31.99
CA GLY A 252 17.82 -1.29 31.67
C GLY A 252 17.26 -0.86 30.33
N ARG A 253 16.44 0.19 30.35
CA ARG A 253 15.81 0.79 29.17
C ARG A 253 16.46 2.11 28.85
N TYR A 254 16.82 2.33 27.58
CA TYR A 254 17.53 3.53 27.12
C TYR A 254 17.15 3.86 25.69
N LEU A 255 17.40 5.12 25.28
CA LEU A 255 17.22 5.57 23.91
C LEU A 255 18.47 5.29 23.07
N CYS A 256 18.25 4.82 21.83
CA CYS A 256 19.31 4.50 20.89
C CYS A 256 18.91 4.85 19.46
N GLU A 257 19.87 5.23 18.63
CA GLU A 257 19.66 5.33 17.18
C GLU A 257 19.41 3.93 16.59
N PRO A 258 18.41 3.76 15.71
CA PRO A 258 18.05 2.43 15.16
C PRO A 258 19.21 1.70 14.50
N ARG A 259 20.12 2.41 13.84
CA ARG A 259 21.28 1.82 13.15
C ARG A 259 22.43 1.47 14.08
N ARG A 260 22.41 1.92 15.33
CA ARG A 260 23.48 1.72 16.33
C ARG A 260 23.11 0.75 17.44
N ILE A 261 21.92 0.15 17.40
CA ILE A 261 21.43 -0.75 18.46
C ILE A 261 22.48 -1.78 18.82
N ARG A 262 22.96 -2.59 17.87
CA ARG A 262 23.90 -3.68 18.13
C ARG A 262 25.23 -3.20 18.68
N SER A 263 25.81 -2.15 18.12
CA SER A 263 27.10 -1.64 18.58
C SER A 263 27.01 -1.04 19.98
N THR A 264 25.91 -0.32 20.26
CA THR A 264 25.66 0.25 21.59
C THR A 264 25.40 -0.83 22.61
N GLU A 265 24.60 -1.84 22.28
CA GLU A 265 24.31 -2.96 23.17
C GLU A 265 25.56 -3.77 23.49
N SER A 266 26.42 -4.05 22.48
CA SER A 266 27.71 -4.74 22.70
C SER A 266 28.61 -3.95 23.65
N ALA A 267 28.73 -2.65 23.46
CA ALA A 267 29.55 -1.81 24.32
C ALA A 267 28.99 -1.73 25.76
N ILE A 268 27.66 -1.66 25.92
CA ILE A 268 27.03 -1.75 27.26
C ILE A 268 27.35 -3.06 27.92
N TRP A 269 27.29 -4.20 27.22
CA TRP A 269 27.64 -5.51 27.77
C TRP A 269 29.12 -5.59 28.17
N GLU A 270 30.03 -5.10 27.37
CA GLU A 270 31.46 -5.06 27.68
C GLU A 270 31.73 -4.27 28.97
N ASP A 271 31.14 -3.08 29.10
CA ASP A 271 31.23 -2.24 30.29
C ASP A 271 30.65 -2.93 31.53
N LEU A 272 29.46 -3.55 31.38
CA LEU A 272 28.80 -4.26 32.48
C LEU A 272 29.60 -5.48 32.97
N LEU A 273 30.09 -6.29 32.04
CA LEU A 273 30.93 -7.46 32.39
C LEU A 273 32.19 -7.02 33.12
N THR A 274 32.84 -5.93 32.65
CA THR A 274 34.01 -5.38 33.29
C THR A 274 33.74 -4.84 34.70
N ALA A 275 32.66 -4.05 34.81
CA ALA A 275 32.26 -3.44 36.08
C ALA A 275 31.84 -4.52 37.12
N TYR A 276 31.03 -5.49 36.72
CA TYR A 276 30.56 -6.53 37.65
C TYR A 276 31.66 -7.49 38.10
N ALA A 277 32.67 -7.73 37.26
CA ALA A 277 33.81 -8.55 37.61
C ALA A 277 34.64 -8.02 38.82
N THR A 278 34.53 -6.73 39.11
CA THR A 278 35.20 -6.09 40.25
C THR A 278 34.41 -6.22 41.56
N HIS A 279 33.15 -6.73 41.50
CA HIS A 279 32.26 -6.84 42.67
C HIS A 279 31.96 -8.29 43.00
N ASN A 280 32.54 -8.81 44.10
CA ASN A 280 32.37 -10.19 44.55
C ASN A 280 30.94 -10.50 45.08
N ASP A 281 30.17 -9.47 45.39
CA ASP A 281 28.79 -9.52 45.88
C ASP A 281 27.72 -9.48 44.77
N ILE A 282 28.16 -9.39 43.51
CA ILE A 282 27.27 -9.43 42.33
C ILE A 282 27.55 -10.72 41.55
N ARG A 283 26.56 -11.61 41.48
CA ARG A 283 26.69 -12.93 40.85
C ARG A 283 25.62 -13.08 39.75
N TRP A 284 26.05 -13.50 38.59
CA TRP A 284 25.17 -13.87 37.49
C TRP A 284 24.32 -15.08 37.85
N ALA A 285 23.02 -15.04 37.57
CA ALA A 285 22.16 -16.19 37.73
C ALA A 285 22.44 -17.24 36.64
N TYR A 286 22.55 -18.46 37.08
CA TYR A 286 22.64 -19.64 36.21
C TYR A 286 21.33 -20.42 36.35
N PRO A 287 20.94 -21.25 35.36
CA PRO A 287 19.88 -22.23 35.55
C PRO A 287 20.26 -23.20 36.67
N THR A 288 19.84 -22.90 37.89
CA THR A 288 20.13 -23.72 39.07
C THR A 288 18.97 -24.67 39.33
N ARG A 289 19.29 -25.99 39.55
CA ARG A 289 18.33 -26.97 40.02
C ARG A 289 18.79 -27.47 41.38
N ARG A 290 17.96 -27.33 42.41
CA ARG A 290 18.18 -27.96 43.69
C ARG A 290 17.76 -29.43 43.61
N LEU A 291 18.70 -30.32 43.59
CA LEU A 291 18.44 -31.77 43.74
C LEU A 291 18.18 -32.04 45.20
N VAL A 292 16.95 -32.36 45.57
CA VAL A 292 16.59 -32.85 46.89
C VAL A 292 16.66 -34.37 46.82
N GLY A 293 17.72 -34.98 47.33
CA GLY A 293 17.79 -36.41 47.50
C GLY A 293 16.79 -36.83 48.59
N TYR A 294 15.93 -37.77 48.30
CA TYR A 294 15.22 -38.50 49.32
C TYR A 294 16.29 -39.38 50.02
N GLY A 295 16.91 -38.83 51.06
CA GLY A 295 17.77 -39.58 51.95
C GLY A 295 17.07 -39.70 53.30
N ASP A 296 16.76 -40.89 53.61
CA ASP A 296 16.37 -41.57 54.86
C ASP A 296 15.97 -40.75 56.08
#